data_1e3e6215e88f8611cd2bffa93c578557
#
_entry.id   1e3e6215e88f8611cd2bffa93c578557
#
_cell.length_a   1.000
_cell.length_b   1.000
_cell.length_c   1.000
_cell.angle_alpha   90.00
_cell.angle_beta   90.00
_cell.angle_gamma   90.00
#
_symmetry.space_group_name_H-M   'P 1'
#
loop_
_entity.id
_entity.type
_entity.pdbx_description
1 polymer ?
#
loop_
_entity_poly.entity_id
_entity_poly.type
_entity_poly.pdbx_seq_one_letter_code
_entity_poly.pdbx_strand_id
1 'polypeptide(L)'
;MTIMTAATTHAGLQAWVDEVAALTTPDQVVWSDGSDEEWQRLTQELVDAGTFVKLDEDKKPNSFWAASDPSDVARVEDRTFICSAEPEGAGFTNNWKAPAEMKALMTDLYRGCMTGRTMYVIPFVMGHLNADTPMYGVEITDSAYVVVSMKIMARIGTEVLRAMEASDAGFVKGLHSVGFPLPEGTADVKWPCSDTKYIAHFPETREIWSYGSG
;
A
#
# COMPACT_ATOMS: atom_id res chain seq x y z
N MET A 1 -15.92 17.01 -5.50
CA MET A 1 -16.33 15.68 -4.96
C MET A 1 -16.78 14.82 -6.13
N THR A 2 -15.87 14.07 -6.71
CA THR A 2 -16.18 13.18 -7.83
C THR A 2 -16.85 11.94 -7.25
N ILE A 3 -18.09 11.68 -7.66
CA ILE A 3 -18.81 10.46 -7.27
C ILE A 3 -18.07 9.29 -7.95
N MET A 4 -17.32 8.53 -7.18
CA MET A 4 -16.69 7.32 -7.65
C MET A 4 -17.77 6.25 -7.85
N THR A 5 -17.92 5.79 -9.08
CA THR A 5 -18.67 4.57 -9.35
C THR A 5 -17.95 3.42 -8.61
N ALA A 6 -18.69 2.60 -7.88
CA ALA A 6 -18.09 1.45 -7.20
C ALA A 6 -17.26 0.64 -8.18
N ALA A 7 -15.96 0.52 -7.92
CA ALA A 7 -15.05 -0.19 -8.79
C ALA A 7 -15.10 -1.72 -8.57
N THR A 8 -15.80 -2.16 -7.52
CA THR A 8 -15.94 -3.57 -7.14
C THR A 8 -17.36 -3.91 -6.73
N THR A 9 -17.77 -5.15 -6.97
CA THR A 9 -19.03 -5.73 -6.49
C THR A 9 -18.88 -6.34 -5.09
N HIS A 10 -17.65 -6.45 -4.58
CA HIS A 10 -17.38 -6.97 -3.24
C HIS A 10 -17.65 -5.90 -2.17
N ALA A 11 -18.84 -5.95 -1.57
CA ALA A 11 -19.34 -4.90 -0.65
C ALA A 11 -18.38 -4.62 0.53
N GLY A 12 -17.78 -5.65 1.12
CA GLY A 12 -16.82 -5.48 2.24
C GLY A 12 -15.53 -4.79 1.81
N LEU A 13 -15.08 -5.00 0.57
CA LEU A 13 -13.92 -4.31 0.04
C LEU A 13 -14.23 -2.84 -0.24
N GLN A 14 -15.36 -2.56 -0.89
CA GLN A 14 -15.77 -1.17 -1.16
C GLN A 14 -15.91 -0.37 0.14
N ALA A 15 -16.59 -0.95 1.16
CA ALA A 15 -16.75 -0.29 2.45
C ALA A 15 -15.40 0.03 3.13
N TRP A 16 -14.45 -0.88 3.05
CA TRP A 16 -13.11 -0.64 3.61
C TRP A 16 -12.33 0.43 2.84
N VAL A 17 -12.40 0.45 1.51
CA VAL A 17 -11.78 1.50 0.69
C VAL A 17 -12.38 2.87 1.02
N ASP A 18 -13.71 2.94 1.17
CA ASP A 18 -14.40 4.18 1.53
C ASP A 18 -14.01 4.67 2.93
N GLU A 19 -13.88 3.75 3.91
CA GLU A 19 -13.41 4.05 5.26
C GLU A 19 -11.98 4.62 5.25
N VAL A 20 -11.07 3.97 4.54
CA VAL A 20 -9.67 4.43 4.42
C VAL A 20 -9.61 5.78 3.72
N ALA A 21 -10.35 5.97 2.63
CA ALA A 21 -10.39 7.25 1.92
C ALA A 21 -10.92 8.39 2.80
N ALA A 22 -11.96 8.12 3.61
CA ALA A 22 -12.49 9.09 4.55
C ALA A 22 -11.48 9.47 5.65
N LEU A 23 -10.67 8.51 6.10
CA LEU A 23 -9.64 8.72 7.12
C LEU A 23 -8.44 9.50 6.56
N THR A 24 -7.93 9.09 5.40
CA THR A 24 -6.65 9.57 4.84
C THR A 24 -6.80 10.79 3.93
N THR A 25 -8.04 11.10 3.48
CA THR A 25 -8.41 12.26 2.65
C THR A 25 -7.56 12.44 1.38
N PRO A 26 -7.44 11.43 0.49
CA PRO A 26 -6.71 11.57 -0.76
C PRO A 26 -7.45 12.48 -1.74
N ASP A 27 -6.72 13.08 -2.69
CA ASP A 27 -7.31 13.89 -3.76
C ASP A 27 -8.08 13.02 -4.75
N GLN A 28 -7.62 11.80 -4.98
CA GLN A 28 -8.30 10.82 -5.83
C GLN A 28 -8.01 9.39 -5.37
N VAL A 29 -8.90 8.47 -5.73
CA VAL A 29 -8.75 7.03 -5.51
C VAL A 29 -8.66 6.34 -6.86
N VAL A 30 -7.61 5.55 -7.07
CA VAL A 30 -7.32 4.85 -8.32
C VAL A 30 -7.19 3.36 -8.03
N TRP A 31 -7.98 2.56 -8.72
CA TRP A 31 -7.85 1.10 -8.68
C TRP A 31 -6.80 0.66 -9.68
N SER A 32 -5.77 -0.01 -9.20
CA SER A 32 -4.73 -0.58 -10.06
C SER A 32 -5.32 -1.69 -10.92
N ASP A 33 -5.15 -1.56 -12.23
CA ASP A 33 -5.61 -2.56 -13.19
C ASP A 33 -4.55 -3.63 -13.52
N GLY A 34 -3.29 -3.37 -13.15
CA GLY A 34 -2.15 -4.25 -13.39
C GLY A 34 -1.70 -4.30 -14.85
N SER A 35 -2.18 -3.39 -15.71
CA SER A 35 -1.83 -3.35 -17.14
C SER A 35 -0.38 -2.89 -17.38
N ASP A 36 0.11 -3.09 -18.61
CA ASP A 36 1.41 -2.57 -19.02
C ASP A 36 1.35 -1.07 -19.26
N GLU A 37 0.21 -0.55 -19.63
CA GLU A 37 -0.07 0.89 -19.77
C GLU A 37 0.01 1.59 -18.40
N GLU A 38 -0.57 1.00 -17.35
CA GLU A 38 -0.41 1.50 -15.98
C GLU A 38 1.05 1.50 -15.55
N TRP A 39 1.78 0.42 -15.81
CA TRP A 39 3.20 0.32 -15.54
C TRP A 39 4.00 1.43 -16.21
N GLN A 40 3.78 1.65 -17.52
CA GLN A 40 4.50 2.68 -18.28
C GLN A 40 4.20 4.07 -17.74
N ARG A 41 2.95 4.35 -17.44
CA ARG A 41 2.54 5.63 -16.87
C ARG A 41 3.18 5.88 -15.51
N LEU A 42 3.08 4.94 -14.58
CA LEU A 42 3.61 5.10 -13.23
C LEU A 42 5.15 5.15 -13.19
N THR A 43 5.82 4.34 -14.00
CA THR A 43 7.29 4.42 -14.10
C THR A 43 7.76 5.75 -14.69
N GLN A 44 7.02 6.31 -15.66
CA GLN A 44 7.33 7.63 -16.19
C GLN A 44 7.08 8.74 -15.15
N GLU A 45 5.98 8.70 -14.41
CA GLU A 45 5.70 9.61 -13.30
C GLU A 45 6.82 9.59 -12.26
N LEU A 46 7.33 8.40 -11.91
CA LEU A 46 8.45 8.25 -10.97
C LEU A 46 9.78 8.76 -11.53
N VAL A 47 10.00 8.67 -12.84
CA VAL A 47 11.15 9.27 -13.51
C VAL A 47 11.05 10.80 -13.47
N ASP A 48 9.90 11.34 -13.80
CA ASP A 48 9.65 12.80 -13.82
C ASP A 48 9.77 13.41 -12.41
N ALA A 49 9.33 12.69 -11.39
CA ALA A 49 9.52 13.06 -9.99
C ALA A 49 10.98 12.90 -9.49
N GLY A 50 11.84 12.22 -10.26
CA GLY A 50 13.23 11.93 -9.90
C GLY A 50 13.39 10.83 -8.86
N THR A 51 12.34 10.08 -8.54
CA THR A 51 12.36 8.85 -7.73
C THR A 51 13.10 7.74 -8.48
N PHE A 52 12.84 7.62 -9.79
CA PHE A 52 13.51 6.70 -10.69
C PHE A 52 14.50 7.41 -11.60
N VAL A 53 15.59 6.71 -11.90
CA VAL A 53 16.49 7.02 -13.01
C VAL A 53 16.38 5.86 -14.00
N LYS A 54 15.88 6.14 -15.21
CA LYS A 54 15.85 5.13 -16.27
C LYS A 54 17.27 4.76 -16.70
N LEU A 55 17.55 3.48 -16.77
CA LEU A 55 18.86 2.99 -17.19
C LEU A 55 18.97 2.95 -18.71
N ASP A 56 20.19 2.75 -19.21
CA ASP A 56 20.52 2.60 -20.62
C ASP A 56 19.77 1.39 -21.20
N GLU A 57 18.84 1.63 -22.12
CA GLU A 57 17.96 0.59 -22.71
C GLU A 57 18.74 -0.48 -23.48
N ASP A 58 19.89 -0.14 -24.08
CA ASP A 58 20.72 -1.09 -24.82
C ASP A 58 21.43 -2.07 -23.88
N LYS A 59 21.70 -1.65 -22.65
CA LYS A 59 22.43 -2.44 -21.64
C LYS A 59 21.54 -3.08 -20.62
N LYS A 60 20.48 -2.38 -20.23
CA LYS A 60 19.53 -2.74 -19.15
C LYS A 60 18.12 -2.36 -19.56
N PRO A 61 17.51 -3.07 -20.52
CA PRO A 61 16.17 -2.75 -20.99
C PRO A 61 15.15 -2.83 -19.86
N ASN A 62 14.18 -1.95 -19.89
CA ASN A 62 13.09 -1.86 -18.89
C ASN A 62 13.56 -1.78 -17.43
N SER A 63 14.74 -1.19 -17.19
CA SER A 63 15.34 -1.14 -15.86
C SER A 63 15.45 0.29 -15.34
N PHE A 64 15.19 0.44 -14.04
CA PHE A 64 15.24 1.70 -13.33
C PHE A 64 16.14 1.56 -12.11
N TRP A 65 16.84 2.62 -11.76
CA TRP A 65 17.52 2.75 -10.49
C TRP A 65 16.73 3.67 -9.58
N ALA A 66 16.55 3.24 -8.34
CA ALA A 66 15.90 4.02 -7.29
C ALA A 66 16.83 4.10 -6.08
N ALA A 67 16.89 5.27 -5.44
CA ALA A 67 17.57 5.45 -4.17
C ALA A 67 16.57 5.97 -3.14
N SER A 68 16.36 5.21 -2.07
CA SER A 68 15.59 5.67 -0.93
C SER A 68 16.33 6.78 -0.19
N ASP A 69 15.58 7.57 0.57
CA ASP A 69 16.18 8.48 1.54
C ASP A 69 17.02 7.69 2.55
N PRO A 70 18.22 8.18 2.96
CA PRO A 70 19.04 7.48 3.95
C PRO A 70 18.36 7.25 5.30
N SER A 71 17.34 8.04 5.65
CA SER A 71 16.54 7.87 6.86
C SER A 71 15.46 6.79 6.71
N ASP A 72 15.18 6.35 5.47
CA ASP A 72 14.13 5.36 5.18
C ASP A 72 14.72 3.96 5.11
N VAL A 73 14.88 3.34 6.25
CA VAL A 73 15.37 1.98 6.39
C VAL A 73 14.20 1.02 6.32
N ALA A 74 14.26 0.04 5.40
CA ALA A 74 13.18 -0.89 5.09
C ALA A 74 12.77 -1.80 6.28
N ARG A 75 13.61 -1.95 7.31
CA ARG A 75 13.31 -2.71 8.53
C ARG A 75 13.65 -1.87 9.73
N VAL A 76 12.61 -1.44 10.42
CA VAL A 76 12.72 -0.73 11.68
C VAL A 76 12.24 -1.69 12.76
N GLU A 77 13.15 -2.51 13.30
CA GLU A 77 12.82 -3.59 14.25
C GLU A 77 12.14 -3.04 15.50
N ASP A 78 12.60 -1.91 16.01
CA ASP A 78 12.05 -1.24 17.18
C ASP A 78 10.66 -0.62 16.97
N ARG A 79 10.19 -0.53 15.72
CA ARG A 79 8.90 0.06 15.33
C ARG A 79 7.99 -0.93 14.59
N THR A 80 8.37 -2.20 14.54
CA THR A 80 7.58 -3.29 13.97
C THR A 80 6.95 -4.11 15.10
N PHE A 81 5.63 -4.27 15.04
CA PHE A 81 4.85 -4.90 16.10
C PHE A 81 3.96 -6.00 15.55
N ILE A 82 3.83 -7.07 16.34
CA ILE A 82 2.77 -8.05 16.19
C ILE A 82 1.72 -7.74 17.25
N CYS A 83 0.55 -7.35 16.79
CA CYS A 83 -0.57 -6.92 17.63
C CYS A 83 -1.60 -8.05 17.75
N SER A 84 -1.16 -9.18 18.29
CA SER A 84 -2.02 -10.31 18.66
C SER A 84 -2.85 -10.01 19.90
N ALA A 85 -3.97 -10.71 20.08
CA ALA A 85 -4.84 -10.54 21.24
C ALA A 85 -4.10 -10.67 22.58
N GLU A 86 -3.18 -11.64 22.65
CA GLU A 86 -2.33 -11.88 23.81
C GLU A 86 -0.84 -11.76 23.43
N PRO A 87 0.02 -11.27 24.35
CA PRO A 87 1.44 -11.06 24.09
C PRO A 87 2.19 -12.31 23.58
N GLU A 88 1.78 -13.49 24.03
CA GLU A 88 2.37 -14.76 23.64
C GLU A 88 2.24 -15.05 22.15
N GLY A 89 1.18 -14.52 21.51
CA GLY A 89 0.96 -14.62 20.06
C GLY A 89 1.98 -13.87 19.21
N ALA A 90 2.70 -12.92 19.78
CA ALA A 90 3.79 -12.22 19.09
C ALA A 90 5.08 -13.04 18.98
N GLY A 91 5.23 -14.05 19.81
CA GLY A 91 6.46 -14.85 19.89
C GLY A 91 7.58 -14.12 20.66
N PHE A 92 8.75 -14.80 20.76
CA PHE A 92 9.82 -14.34 21.67
C PHE A 92 10.69 -13.21 21.12
N THR A 93 10.67 -12.98 19.82
CA THR A 93 11.62 -12.05 19.15
C THR A 93 10.95 -10.81 18.59
N ASN A 94 9.62 -10.71 18.62
CA ASN A 94 8.88 -9.59 18.06
C ASN A 94 8.39 -8.65 19.18
N ASN A 95 8.28 -7.38 18.85
CA ASN A 95 7.63 -6.44 19.73
C ASN A 95 6.12 -6.70 19.72
N TRP A 96 5.51 -6.60 20.89
CA TRP A 96 4.07 -6.69 21.05
C TRP A 96 3.49 -5.36 21.50
N LYS A 97 2.29 -5.06 21.02
CA LYS A 97 1.45 -3.98 21.54
C LYS A 97 -0.02 -4.39 21.41
N ALA A 98 -0.83 -4.02 22.40
CA ALA A 98 -2.25 -4.32 22.39
C ALA A 98 -2.92 -3.80 21.10
N PRO A 99 -3.74 -4.62 20.39
CA PRO A 99 -4.31 -4.24 19.09
C PRO A 99 -5.07 -2.93 19.13
N ALA A 100 -5.88 -2.71 20.17
CA ALA A 100 -6.69 -1.49 20.30
C ALA A 100 -5.82 -0.23 20.46
N GLU A 101 -4.73 -0.32 21.24
CA GLU A 101 -3.80 0.79 21.44
C GLU A 101 -3.03 1.12 20.15
N MET A 102 -2.56 0.08 19.43
CA MET A 102 -1.86 0.29 18.17
C MET A 102 -2.79 0.86 17.09
N LYS A 103 -4.01 0.35 16.99
CA LYS A 103 -5.00 0.90 16.05
C LYS A 103 -5.33 2.36 16.34
N ALA A 104 -5.50 2.74 17.60
CA ALA A 104 -5.74 4.13 17.98
C ALA A 104 -4.55 5.03 17.59
N LEU A 105 -3.33 4.63 17.92
CA LEU A 105 -2.11 5.37 17.57
C LEU A 105 -1.98 5.54 16.05
N MET A 106 -2.10 4.45 15.30
CA MET A 106 -1.93 4.50 13.85
C MET A 106 -3.08 5.24 13.15
N THR A 107 -4.31 5.12 13.64
CA THR A 107 -5.45 5.90 13.10
C THR A 107 -5.18 7.40 13.18
N ASP A 108 -4.59 7.87 14.26
CA ASP A 108 -4.23 9.29 14.39
C ASP A 108 -3.12 9.70 13.40
N LEU A 109 -2.16 8.83 13.12
CA LEU A 109 -1.13 9.05 12.11
C LEU A 109 -1.71 9.05 10.67
N TYR A 110 -2.65 8.16 10.40
CA TYR A 110 -3.28 8.08 9.07
C TYR A 110 -4.24 9.21 8.77
N ARG A 111 -4.71 9.95 9.77
CA ARG A 111 -5.67 11.04 9.58
C ARG A 111 -5.12 12.12 8.65
N GLY A 112 -5.68 12.22 7.43
CA GLY A 112 -5.29 13.20 6.43
C GLY A 112 -3.92 12.97 5.80
N CYS A 113 -3.28 11.82 6.01
CA CYS A 113 -1.91 11.57 5.54
C CYS A 113 -1.76 11.52 4.02
N MET A 114 -2.86 11.25 3.28
CA MET A 114 -2.86 11.19 1.81
C MET A 114 -3.37 12.48 1.15
N THR A 115 -3.55 13.57 1.90
CA THR A 115 -3.94 14.86 1.33
C THR A 115 -2.94 15.31 0.25
N GLY A 116 -3.44 15.73 -0.93
CA GLY A 116 -2.63 16.10 -2.09
C GLY A 116 -2.03 14.90 -2.84
N ARG A 117 -2.41 13.66 -2.47
CA ARG A 117 -1.89 12.43 -3.08
C ARG A 117 -2.99 11.59 -3.71
N THR A 118 -2.58 10.69 -4.59
CA THR A 118 -3.43 9.63 -5.13
C THR A 118 -3.38 8.41 -4.20
N MET A 119 -4.55 7.92 -3.77
CA MET A 119 -4.68 6.63 -3.09
C MET A 119 -4.86 5.53 -4.14
N TYR A 120 -3.94 4.60 -4.20
CA TYR A 120 -4.02 3.41 -5.06
C TYR A 120 -4.62 2.25 -4.28
N VAL A 121 -5.53 1.53 -4.92
CA VAL A 121 -6.12 0.28 -4.40
C VAL A 121 -5.64 -0.86 -5.28
N ILE A 122 -4.87 -1.78 -4.73
CA ILE A 122 -4.13 -2.81 -5.48
C ILE A 122 -4.62 -4.20 -5.06
N PRO A 123 -5.60 -4.79 -5.76
CA PRO A 123 -5.92 -6.20 -5.57
C PRO A 123 -4.74 -7.07 -5.98
N PHE A 124 -4.34 -8.03 -5.15
CA PHE A 124 -3.25 -8.94 -5.46
C PHE A 124 -3.52 -10.37 -4.99
N VAL A 125 -2.82 -11.33 -5.58
CA VAL A 125 -2.84 -12.73 -5.13
C VAL A 125 -1.43 -13.23 -4.91
N MET A 126 -1.24 -13.92 -3.78
CA MET A 126 -0.01 -14.65 -3.49
C MET A 126 -0.09 -16.04 -4.12
N GLY A 127 0.86 -16.35 -5.01
CA GLY A 127 0.89 -17.59 -5.77
C GLY A 127 0.10 -17.54 -7.08
N HIS A 128 -0.44 -18.68 -7.49
CA HIS A 128 -1.20 -18.81 -8.74
C HIS A 128 -2.65 -18.38 -8.55
N LEU A 129 -3.18 -17.60 -9.52
CA LEU A 129 -4.57 -17.16 -9.52
C LEU A 129 -5.57 -18.33 -9.52
N ASN A 130 -5.20 -19.42 -10.20
CA ASN A 130 -6.01 -20.63 -10.32
C ASN A 130 -5.58 -21.73 -9.32
N ALA A 131 -5.00 -21.39 -8.20
CA ALA A 131 -4.69 -22.36 -7.14
C ALA A 131 -5.98 -22.82 -6.45
N ASP A 132 -5.96 -24.04 -5.88
CA ASP A 132 -7.11 -24.55 -5.12
C ASP A 132 -7.44 -23.69 -3.89
N THR A 133 -6.42 -23.02 -3.33
CA THR A 133 -6.55 -22.13 -2.18
C THR A 133 -5.80 -20.82 -2.44
N PRO A 134 -6.31 -19.93 -3.29
CA PRO A 134 -5.65 -18.66 -3.56
C PRO A 134 -5.70 -17.76 -2.31
N MET A 135 -4.59 -17.09 -2.02
CA MET A 135 -4.52 -16.11 -0.94
C MET A 135 -4.62 -14.70 -1.54
N TYR A 136 -5.79 -14.12 -1.43
CA TYR A 136 -6.04 -12.76 -1.89
C TYR A 136 -5.65 -11.73 -0.85
N GLY A 137 -5.19 -10.59 -1.32
CA GLY A 137 -5.00 -9.38 -0.54
C GLY A 137 -5.37 -8.15 -1.34
N VAL A 138 -5.56 -7.07 -0.63
CA VAL A 138 -5.70 -5.73 -1.21
C VAL A 138 -4.77 -4.80 -0.46
N GLU A 139 -3.86 -4.16 -1.18
CA GLU A 139 -3.00 -3.12 -0.63
C GLU A 139 -3.58 -1.75 -0.99
N ILE A 140 -3.69 -0.88 0.01
CA ILE A 140 -3.99 0.54 -0.19
C ILE A 140 -2.72 1.32 0.10
N THR A 141 -2.33 2.22 -0.82
CA THR A 141 -1.11 3.02 -0.67
C THR A 141 -1.24 4.37 -1.37
N ASP A 142 -0.49 5.36 -0.91
CA ASP A 142 -0.30 6.64 -1.61
C ASP A 142 1.04 6.72 -2.37
N SER A 143 1.70 5.59 -2.59
CA SER A 143 2.99 5.50 -3.28
C SER A 143 2.85 4.80 -4.64
N ALA A 144 3.13 5.51 -5.73
CA ALA A 144 3.25 4.92 -7.07
C ALA A 144 4.40 3.90 -7.14
N TYR A 145 5.46 4.08 -6.35
CA TYR A 145 6.58 3.15 -6.24
C TYR A 145 6.11 1.78 -5.72
N VAL A 146 5.21 1.77 -4.73
CA VAL A 146 4.62 0.53 -4.20
C VAL A 146 3.80 -0.20 -5.27
N VAL A 147 2.99 0.50 -6.08
CA VAL A 147 2.23 -0.11 -7.19
C VAL A 147 3.16 -0.80 -8.18
N VAL A 148 4.22 -0.10 -8.61
CA VAL A 148 5.23 -0.64 -9.53
C VAL A 148 5.94 -1.86 -8.92
N SER A 149 6.34 -1.78 -7.66
CA SER A 149 6.99 -2.89 -6.95
C SER A 149 6.06 -4.09 -6.77
N MET A 150 4.80 -3.87 -6.47
CA MET A 150 3.79 -4.93 -6.34
C MET A 150 3.58 -5.68 -7.66
N LYS A 151 3.57 -4.98 -8.81
CA LYS A 151 3.46 -5.63 -10.13
C LYS A 151 4.65 -6.56 -10.44
N ILE A 152 5.84 -6.25 -9.92
CA ILE A 152 7.02 -7.13 -10.07
C ILE A 152 6.90 -8.37 -9.16
N MET A 153 6.41 -8.18 -7.93
CA MET A 153 6.45 -9.21 -6.89
C MET A 153 5.23 -10.14 -6.88
N ALA A 154 4.08 -9.66 -7.34
CA ALA A 154 2.82 -10.38 -7.25
C ALA A 154 2.01 -10.26 -8.55
N ARG A 155 0.93 -11.01 -8.64
CA ARG A 155 -0.11 -10.79 -9.66
C ARG A 155 -1.11 -9.81 -9.09
N ILE A 156 -1.30 -8.70 -9.79
CA ILE A 156 -2.14 -7.60 -9.33
C ILE A 156 -3.21 -7.22 -10.36
N GLY A 157 -4.20 -6.46 -9.93
CA GLY A 157 -5.10 -5.71 -10.78
C GLY A 157 -6.42 -6.39 -11.08
N THR A 158 -7.00 -6.05 -12.22
CA THR A 158 -8.39 -6.36 -12.57
C THR A 158 -8.71 -7.86 -12.60
N GLU A 159 -7.79 -8.70 -13.08
CA GLU A 159 -8.02 -10.16 -13.12
C GLU A 159 -8.12 -10.75 -11.72
N VAL A 160 -7.28 -10.27 -10.79
CA VAL A 160 -7.32 -10.70 -9.40
C VAL A 160 -8.61 -10.24 -8.73
N LEU A 161 -9.01 -8.98 -8.96
CA LEU A 161 -10.26 -8.45 -8.43
C LEU A 161 -11.48 -9.28 -8.87
N ARG A 162 -11.55 -9.60 -10.16
CA ARG A 162 -12.64 -10.45 -10.70
C ARG A 162 -12.65 -11.85 -10.10
N ALA A 163 -11.48 -12.47 -9.92
CA ALA A 163 -11.39 -13.78 -9.30
C ALA A 163 -11.83 -13.76 -7.84
N MET A 164 -11.45 -12.73 -7.10
CA MET A 164 -11.86 -12.51 -5.71
C MET A 164 -13.38 -12.30 -5.61
N GLU A 165 -13.96 -11.46 -6.46
CA GLU A 165 -15.41 -11.24 -6.53
C GLU A 165 -16.21 -12.51 -6.88
N ALA A 166 -15.71 -13.30 -7.81
CA ALA A 166 -16.36 -14.54 -8.24
C ALA A 166 -16.35 -15.63 -7.15
N SER A 167 -15.36 -15.62 -6.27
CA SER A 167 -15.21 -16.61 -5.19
C SER A 167 -15.81 -16.17 -3.87
N ASP A 168 -16.23 -14.90 -3.73
CA ASP A 168 -16.60 -14.27 -2.46
C ASP A 168 -15.58 -14.54 -1.34
N ALA A 169 -14.30 -14.62 -1.74
CA ALA A 169 -13.22 -14.95 -0.83
C ALA A 169 -12.86 -13.76 0.07
N GLY A 170 -12.54 -14.07 1.31
CA GLY A 170 -11.92 -13.09 2.20
C GLY A 170 -10.53 -12.70 1.71
N PHE A 171 -10.06 -11.52 2.10
CA PHE A 171 -8.76 -10.98 1.69
C PHE A 171 -7.99 -10.43 2.89
N VAL A 172 -6.67 -10.37 2.75
CA VAL A 172 -5.78 -9.66 3.68
C VAL A 172 -5.81 -8.18 3.35
N LYS A 173 -5.94 -7.34 4.37
CA LYS A 173 -5.97 -5.88 4.26
C LYS A 173 -4.58 -5.31 4.51
N GLY A 174 -3.96 -4.75 3.48
CA GLY A 174 -2.74 -3.98 3.59
C GLY A 174 -3.05 -2.48 3.52
N LEU A 175 -2.57 -1.70 4.47
CA LEU A 175 -2.69 -0.25 4.49
C LEU A 175 -1.31 0.37 4.65
N HIS A 176 -0.86 1.07 3.64
CA HIS A 176 0.42 1.75 3.59
C HIS A 176 0.24 3.24 3.30
N SER A 177 1.06 4.07 3.91
CA SER A 177 1.25 5.47 3.51
C SER A 177 2.67 5.91 3.75
N VAL A 178 3.20 6.71 2.84
CA VAL A 178 4.50 7.40 3.01
C VAL A 178 4.47 8.41 4.18
N GLY A 179 3.28 8.78 4.67
CA GLY A 179 3.12 9.71 5.79
C GLY A 179 3.62 11.12 5.49
N PHE A 180 3.50 11.56 4.23
CA PHE A 180 3.99 12.84 3.75
C PHE A 180 2.89 13.56 2.95
N PRO A 181 1.89 14.17 3.62
CA PRO A 181 0.82 14.89 2.95
C PRO A 181 1.37 16.10 2.17
N LEU A 182 0.73 16.43 1.03
CA LEU A 182 1.08 17.54 0.15
C LEU A 182 -0.05 18.59 0.16
N PRO A 183 -0.09 19.52 1.11
CA PRO A 183 -1.01 20.65 1.06
C PRO A 183 -0.83 21.46 -0.22
N GLU A 184 -1.90 22.13 -0.68
CA GLU A 184 -1.86 22.96 -1.87
C GLU A 184 -0.67 23.94 -1.86
N GLY A 185 0.07 23.98 -2.98
CA GLY A 185 1.27 24.81 -3.13
C GLY A 185 2.56 24.23 -2.58
N THR A 186 2.52 23.02 -2.01
CA THR A 186 3.73 22.30 -1.56
C THR A 186 4.29 21.46 -2.71
N ALA A 187 5.61 21.56 -2.95
CA ALA A 187 6.29 20.70 -3.91
C ALA A 187 6.59 19.32 -3.28
N ASP A 188 6.39 18.26 -4.06
CA ASP A 188 6.78 16.92 -3.63
C ASP A 188 8.30 16.73 -3.66
N VAL A 189 8.77 15.71 -2.97
CA VAL A 189 10.18 15.31 -2.89
C VAL A 189 10.40 14.00 -3.63
N LYS A 190 11.66 13.71 -4.00
CA LYS A 190 12.00 12.49 -4.76
C LYS A 190 11.65 11.19 -4.04
N TRP A 191 11.76 11.19 -2.73
CA TRP A 191 11.45 10.04 -1.88
C TRP A 191 10.66 10.50 -0.67
N PRO A 192 9.33 10.63 -0.79
CA PRO A 192 8.50 11.05 0.32
C PRO A 192 8.46 9.95 1.39
N CYS A 193 8.78 10.33 2.61
CA CYS A 193 8.68 9.47 3.79
C CYS A 193 8.56 10.32 5.06
N SER A 194 8.06 9.73 6.13
CA SER A 194 7.94 10.37 7.44
C SER A 194 9.11 9.97 8.35
N ASP A 195 9.50 10.86 9.26
CA ASP A 195 10.42 10.51 10.35
C ASP A 195 9.79 9.51 11.33
N THR A 196 8.46 9.54 11.46
CA THR A 196 7.70 8.59 12.26
C THR A 196 7.35 7.36 11.40
N LYS A 197 7.81 6.18 11.83
CA LYS A 197 7.57 4.93 11.11
C LYS A 197 6.98 3.88 12.05
N TYR A 198 5.96 3.17 11.56
CA TYR A 198 5.36 2.02 12.24
C TYR A 198 4.98 0.95 11.24
N ILE A 199 5.20 -0.31 11.62
CA ILE A 199 4.66 -1.48 10.94
C ILE A 199 3.93 -2.31 12.00
N ALA A 200 2.65 -2.57 11.78
CA ALA A 200 1.81 -3.33 12.69
C ALA A 200 1.08 -4.45 11.96
N HIS A 201 1.19 -5.65 12.49
CA HIS A 201 0.47 -6.84 12.02
C HIS A 201 -0.64 -7.15 13.01
N PHE A 202 -1.86 -7.33 12.53
CA PHE A 202 -3.04 -7.70 13.29
C PHE A 202 -3.52 -9.09 12.81
N PRO A 203 -2.97 -10.19 13.36
CA PRO A 203 -3.17 -11.54 12.81
C PRO A 203 -4.63 -11.99 12.85
N GLU A 204 -5.37 -11.68 13.91
CA GLU A 204 -6.77 -12.10 14.07
C GLU A 204 -7.71 -11.46 13.04
N THR A 205 -7.40 -10.24 12.59
CA THR A 205 -8.19 -9.52 11.59
C THR A 205 -7.58 -9.57 10.20
N ARG A 206 -6.40 -10.19 10.05
CA ARG A 206 -5.63 -10.28 8.80
C ARG A 206 -5.36 -8.91 8.19
N GLU A 207 -4.85 -8.00 9.02
CA GLU A 207 -4.50 -6.64 8.60
C GLU A 207 -3.01 -6.40 8.81
N ILE A 208 -2.40 -5.64 7.90
CA ILE A 208 -1.03 -5.14 8.00
C ILE A 208 -1.08 -3.64 7.73
N TRP A 209 -0.63 -2.85 8.70
CA TRP A 209 -0.59 -1.39 8.59
C TRP A 209 0.86 -0.92 8.62
N SER A 210 1.27 -0.16 7.61
CA SER A 210 2.61 0.39 7.45
C SER A 210 2.54 1.89 7.22
N TYR A 211 3.21 2.67 8.04
CA TYR A 211 3.20 4.12 7.97
C TYR A 211 4.62 4.68 7.97
N GLY A 212 4.88 5.62 7.06
CA GLY A 212 6.03 6.50 7.11
C GLY A 212 7.20 6.11 6.20
N SER A 213 7.18 4.94 5.53
CA SER A 213 8.20 4.57 4.53
C SER A 213 7.75 4.89 3.12
N GLY A 214 8.68 5.23 2.23
CA GLY A 214 8.44 5.46 0.81
C GLY A 214 8.44 4.20 -0.04
#